data_5ade57b8aab23906e9f0e3418a6f2222
#
_entry.id   5ade57b8aab23906e9f0e3418a6f2222
#
_cell.length_a   1.000
_cell.length_b   1.000
_cell.length_c   1.000
_cell.angle_alpha   90.00
_cell.angle_beta   90.00
_cell.angle_gamma   90.00
#
_symmetry.space_group_name_H-M   'P 1'
#
loop_
_entity.id
_entity.type
_entity.pdbx_description
1 polymer ?
#
loop_
_entity_poly.entity_id
_entity_poly.type
_entity_poly.pdbx_seq_one_letter_code
_entity_poly.pdbx_strand_id
1 'polypeptide(L)'
;MKLYYSPGACSLSPHIAMHEAGLAFEPVLASTKSHKLQDGTDYYGINPLGYVPMLELDDGTRLREGPAILQYIADLVPTKNLAPAAGTMQRYRLQEWLTFIGTEIHKGFSPLFNPAMPEEAKTIARDKLTSRFTWLDGELANKQYLMGDQFSVADGYLFTVTNWAKPTGVDLAGFANLQIGRASCRERV
;
A
#
# COMPACT_ATOMS: atom_id res chain seq x y z
N MET A 1 1.41 6.92 -18.83
CA MET A 1 1.70 5.77 -17.91
C MET A 1 0.42 4.97 -17.70
N LYS A 2 0.54 3.64 -17.45
CA LYS A 2 -0.59 2.77 -17.08
C LYS A 2 -0.36 2.18 -15.71
N LEU A 3 -1.40 2.18 -14.87
CA LEU A 3 -1.38 1.51 -13.57
C LEU A 3 -2.32 0.29 -13.62
N TYR A 4 -1.73 -0.90 -13.57
CA TYR A 4 -2.51 -2.13 -13.44
C TYR A 4 -2.96 -2.31 -11.99
N TYR A 5 -4.26 -2.43 -11.78
CA TYR A 5 -4.89 -2.45 -10.47
C TYR A 5 -5.99 -3.50 -10.35
N SER A 6 -6.35 -3.82 -9.12
CA SER A 6 -7.56 -4.59 -8.79
C SER A 6 -8.26 -3.94 -7.60
N PRO A 7 -9.59 -3.79 -7.61
CA PRO A 7 -10.33 -3.22 -6.49
C PRO A 7 -10.07 -3.97 -5.18
N GLY A 8 -9.85 -3.23 -4.10
CA GLY A 8 -9.56 -3.78 -2.77
C GLY A 8 -8.17 -4.35 -2.58
N ALA A 9 -7.33 -4.39 -3.62
CA ALA A 9 -5.95 -4.84 -3.54
C ALA A 9 -4.97 -3.73 -3.13
N CYS A 10 -3.72 -4.10 -2.89
CA CYS A 10 -2.63 -3.17 -2.55
C CYS A 10 -2.33 -2.12 -3.61
N SER A 11 -2.81 -2.32 -4.84
CA SER A 11 -2.75 -1.35 -5.93
C SER A 11 -3.50 -0.03 -5.67
N LEU A 12 -4.34 0.03 -4.63
CA LEU A 12 -4.93 1.28 -4.18
C LEU A 12 -3.86 2.28 -3.72
N SER A 13 -2.77 1.83 -3.12
CA SER A 13 -1.72 2.75 -2.64
C SER A 13 -1.03 3.55 -3.75
N PRO A 14 -0.53 2.97 -4.86
CA PRO A 14 -0.02 3.78 -5.97
C PRO A 14 -1.12 4.55 -6.70
N HIS A 15 -2.36 4.08 -6.69
CA HIS A 15 -3.49 4.84 -7.23
C HIS A 15 -3.66 6.17 -6.47
N ILE A 16 -3.68 6.13 -5.13
CA ILE A 16 -3.68 7.32 -4.28
C ILE A 16 -2.47 8.21 -4.59
N ALA A 17 -1.28 7.63 -4.64
CA ALA A 17 -0.05 8.38 -4.89
C ALA A 17 -0.06 9.11 -6.25
N MET A 18 -0.62 8.51 -7.31
CA MET A 18 -0.77 9.15 -8.62
C MET A 18 -1.72 10.37 -8.55
N HIS A 19 -2.83 10.26 -7.82
CA HIS A 19 -3.76 11.38 -7.63
C HIS A 19 -3.13 12.51 -6.79
N GLU A 20 -2.46 12.19 -5.68
CA GLU A 20 -1.77 13.18 -4.85
C GLU A 20 -0.63 13.87 -5.63
N ALA A 21 0.04 13.14 -6.50
CA ALA A 21 1.05 13.66 -7.40
C ALA A 21 0.48 14.57 -8.50
N GLY A 22 -0.80 14.45 -8.80
CA GLY A 22 -1.45 15.16 -9.93
C GLY A 22 -0.98 14.63 -11.28
N LEU A 23 -0.54 13.38 -11.35
CA LEU A 23 -0.05 12.75 -12.58
C LEU A 23 -1.20 12.11 -13.36
N ALA A 24 -1.23 12.36 -14.68
CA ALA A 24 -2.16 11.68 -15.57
C ALA A 24 -1.71 10.22 -15.79
N PHE A 25 -2.63 9.27 -15.66
CA PHE A 25 -2.40 7.86 -15.90
C PHE A 25 -3.68 7.15 -16.35
N GLU A 26 -3.52 6.02 -17.00
CA GLU A 26 -4.59 5.12 -17.40
C GLU A 26 -4.70 4.00 -16.36
N PRO A 27 -5.80 3.90 -15.60
CA PRO A 27 -6.03 2.76 -14.72
C PRO A 27 -6.50 1.55 -15.54
N VAL A 28 -5.73 0.45 -15.50
CA VAL A 28 -6.04 -0.79 -16.22
C VAL A 28 -6.45 -1.87 -15.22
N LEU A 29 -7.70 -2.31 -15.30
CA LEU A 29 -8.21 -3.36 -14.42
C LEU A 29 -7.59 -4.73 -14.79
N ALA A 30 -6.88 -5.32 -13.82
CA ALA A 30 -6.32 -6.66 -13.90
C ALA A 30 -6.88 -7.53 -12.77
N SER A 31 -7.65 -8.55 -13.11
CA SER A 31 -8.27 -9.43 -12.12
C SER A 31 -7.23 -10.31 -11.42
N THR A 32 -7.15 -10.23 -10.08
CA THR A 32 -6.30 -11.12 -9.28
C THR A 32 -6.84 -12.55 -9.16
N LYS A 33 -8.07 -12.81 -9.63
CA LYS A 33 -8.69 -14.13 -9.63
C LYS A 33 -8.54 -14.86 -10.94
N SER A 34 -8.87 -14.18 -12.06
CA SER A 34 -8.79 -14.79 -13.40
C SER A 34 -7.47 -14.52 -14.10
N HIS A 35 -6.63 -13.62 -13.57
CA HIS A 35 -5.40 -13.13 -14.20
C HIS A 35 -5.63 -12.63 -15.64
N LYS A 36 -6.77 -11.97 -15.86
CA LYS A 36 -7.13 -11.38 -17.16
C LYS A 36 -7.43 -9.89 -17.01
N LEU A 37 -7.16 -9.15 -18.06
CA LEU A 37 -7.66 -7.78 -18.23
C LEU A 37 -9.14 -7.80 -18.62
N GLN A 38 -9.74 -6.61 -18.67
CA GLN A 38 -11.17 -6.45 -18.97
C GLN A 38 -11.54 -6.90 -20.40
N ASP A 39 -10.60 -6.80 -21.34
CA ASP A 39 -10.73 -7.24 -22.73
C ASP A 39 -10.42 -8.74 -22.94
N GLY A 40 -10.10 -9.48 -21.86
CA GLY A 40 -9.77 -10.89 -21.91
C GLY A 40 -8.27 -11.19 -22.09
N THR A 41 -7.43 -10.18 -22.28
CA THR A 41 -5.96 -10.34 -22.41
C THR A 41 -5.39 -11.04 -21.18
N ASP A 42 -4.50 -12.01 -21.41
CA ASP A 42 -3.80 -12.72 -20.33
C ASP A 42 -2.80 -11.80 -19.63
N TYR A 43 -3.05 -11.54 -18.35
CA TYR A 43 -2.22 -10.66 -17.54
C TYR A 43 -0.83 -11.27 -17.23
N TYR A 44 -0.68 -12.59 -17.27
CA TYR A 44 0.65 -13.23 -17.13
C TYR A 44 1.61 -12.85 -18.25
N GLY A 45 1.12 -12.55 -19.46
CA GLY A 45 1.92 -12.01 -20.56
C GLY A 45 2.44 -10.59 -20.29
N ILE A 46 1.81 -9.87 -19.36
CA ILE A 46 2.18 -8.51 -18.94
C ILE A 46 3.03 -8.54 -17.68
N ASN A 47 2.56 -9.23 -16.64
CA ASN A 47 3.28 -9.47 -15.39
C ASN A 47 3.34 -10.98 -15.10
N PRO A 48 4.48 -11.65 -15.28
CA PRO A 48 4.59 -13.10 -15.07
C PRO A 48 4.26 -13.58 -13.66
N LEU A 49 4.28 -12.69 -12.64
CA LEU A 49 3.85 -13.00 -11.28
C LEU A 49 2.33 -12.93 -11.10
N GLY A 50 1.59 -12.35 -12.06
CA GLY A 50 0.14 -12.19 -11.99
C GLY A 50 -0.34 -11.22 -10.91
N TYR A 51 0.56 -10.45 -10.27
CA TYR A 51 0.24 -9.56 -9.16
C TYR A 51 0.01 -8.12 -9.62
N VAL A 52 -0.78 -7.39 -8.83
CA VAL A 52 -0.91 -5.94 -8.87
C VAL A 52 -0.33 -5.34 -7.57
N PRO A 53 0.14 -4.08 -7.58
CA PRO A 53 0.23 -3.15 -8.70
C PRO A 53 1.36 -3.47 -9.67
N MET A 54 1.22 -2.98 -10.89
CA MET A 54 2.32 -2.79 -11.82
C MET A 54 2.14 -1.44 -12.52
N LEU A 55 3.22 -0.67 -12.64
CA LEU A 55 3.27 0.58 -13.36
C LEU A 55 3.99 0.35 -14.70
N GLU A 56 3.35 0.70 -15.81
CA GLU A 56 3.94 0.71 -17.15
C GLU A 56 4.12 2.17 -17.59
N LEU A 57 5.36 2.52 -17.93
CA LEU A 57 5.73 3.84 -18.41
C LEU A 57 5.41 3.99 -19.90
N ASP A 58 5.49 5.21 -20.42
CA ASP A 58 5.18 5.50 -21.83
C ASP A 58 6.19 4.88 -22.81
N ASP A 59 7.40 4.58 -22.35
CA ASP A 59 8.44 3.87 -23.10
C ASP A 59 8.31 2.34 -23.02
N GLY A 60 7.28 1.83 -22.34
CA GLY A 60 7.05 0.40 -22.13
C GLY A 60 7.82 -0.21 -20.95
N THR A 61 8.63 0.58 -20.23
CA THR A 61 9.30 0.11 -19.00
C THR A 61 8.26 -0.25 -17.96
N ARG A 62 8.44 -1.41 -17.30
CA ARG A 62 7.51 -1.93 -16.28
C ARG A 62 8.17 -2.00 -14.92
N LEU A 63 7.56 -1.35 -13.94
CA LEU A 63 7.97 -1.35 -12.55
C LEU A 63 6.95 -2.11 -11.71
N ARG A 64 7.45 -3.02 -10.87
CA ARG A 64 6.69 -3.83 -9.92
C ARG A 64 7.03 -3.40 -8.50
N GLU A 65 6.36 -4.01 -7.53
CA GLU A 65 6.48 -3.76 -6.08
C GLU A 65 5.94 -2.38 -5.66
N GLY A 66 4.88 -2.40 -4.86
CA GLY A 66 4.23 -1.18 -4.35
C GLY A 66 5.21 -0.14 -3.81
N PRO A 67 6.12 -0.50 -2.88
CA PRO A 67 7.09 0.44 -2.31
C PRO A 67 8.03 1.08 -3.34
N ALA A 68 8.41 0.36 -4.39
CA ALA A 68 9.24 0.92 -5.46
C ALA A 68 8.44 1.88 -6.34
N ILE A 69 7.21 1.49 -6.72
CA ILE A 69 6.29 2.32 -7.51
C ILE A 69 5.97 3.62 -6.77
N LEU A 70 5.68 3.55 -5.46
CA LEU A 70 5.36 4.71 -4.63
C LEU A 70 6.51 5.72 -4.59
N GLN A 71 7.74 5.26 -4.43
CA GLN A 71 8.91 6.13 -4.44
C GLN A 71 9.13 6.75 -5.83
N TYR A 72 9.00 5.96 -6.89
CA TYR A 72 9.12 6.45 -8.26
C TYR A 72 8.11 7.56 -8.56
N ILE A 73 6.83 7.37 -8.20
CA ILE A 73 5.78 8.39 -8.37
C ILE A 73 6.14 9.67 -7.61
N ALA A 74 6.57 9.55 -6.35
CA ALA A 74 6.95 10.71 -5.54
C ALA A 74 8.15 11.46 -6.11
N ASP A 75 9.13 10.76 -6.68
CA ASP A 75 10.33 11.34 -7.27
C ASP A 75 10.06 12.08 -8.59
N LEU A 76 8.98 11.74 -9.31
CA LEU A 76 8.54 12.49 -10.49
C LEU A 76 8.05 13.91 -10.15
N VAL A 77 7.58 14.13 -8.92
CA VAL A 77 6.98 15.40 -8.50
C VAL A 77 7.53 15.87 -7.14
N PRO A 78 8.83 16.18 -7.04
CA PRO A 78 9.49 16.48 -5.77
C PRO A 78 8.85 17.67 -5.02
N THR A 79 8.25 18.61 -5.75
CA THR A 79 7.55 19.78 -5.18
C THR A 79 6.28 19.42 -4.41
N LYS A 80 5.71 18.23 -4.62
CA LYS A 80 4.55 17.73 -3.87
C LYS A 80 4.93 17.15 -2.50
N ASN A 81 6.23 16.99 -2.23
CA ASN A 81 6.74 16.46 -0.95
C ASN A 81 6.14 15.12 -0.51
N LEU A 82 5.77 14.26 -1.46
CA LEU A 82 5.21 12.93 -1.18
C LEU A 82 6.27 11.95 -0.64
N ALA A 83 7.55 12.27 -0.82
CA ALA A 83 8.71 11.60 -0.24
C ALA A 83 9.84 12.59 -0.03
N PRO A 84 10.68 12.41 1.01
CA PRO A 84 11.91 13.18 1.18
C PRO A 84 12.89 12.95 0.02
N ALA A 85 13.79 13.90 -0.20
CA ALA A 85 14.80 13.81 -1.27
C ALA A 85 15.67 12.55 -1.13
N ALA A 86 15.98 11.92 -2.26
CA ALA A 86 16.85 10.74 -2.31
C ALA A 86 18.23 11.04 -1.69
N GLY A 87 18.81 10.04 -1.01
CA GLY A 87 20.11 10.15 -0.35
C GLY A 87 20.07 10.82 1.03
N THR A 88 18.93 11.33 1.49
CA THR A 88 18.78 11.90 2.83
C THR A 88 18.39 10.84 3.87
N MET A 89 18.70 11.09 5.15
CA MET A 89 18.27 10.20 6.24
C MET A 89 16.73 10.10 6.31
N GLN A 90 16.02 11.18 6.02
CA GLN A 90 14.55 11.18 5.97
C GLN A 90 14.03 10.24 4.87
N ARG A 91 14.71 10.12 3.72
CA ARG A 91 14.35 9.14 2.70
C ARG A 91 14.53 7.71 3.24
N TYR A 92 15.60 7.43 3.98
CA TYR A 92 15.79 6.12 4.59
C TYR A 92 14.73 5.82 5.67
N ARG A 93 14.28 6.82 6.43
CA ARG A 93 13.12 6.67 7.33
C ARG A 93 11.83 6.36 6.59
N LEU A 94 11.58 7.00 5.45
CA LEU A 94 10.45 6.62 4.58
C LEU A 94 10.56 5.17 4.09
N GLN A 95 11.75 4.75 3.66
CA GLN A 95 12.01 3.38 3.20
C GLN A 95 11.85 2.36 4.34
N GLU A 96 12.25 2.70 5.56
CA GLU A 96 12.00 1.91 6.77
C GLU A 96 10.50 1.68 6.96
N TRP A 97 9.68 2.74 6.87
CA TRP A 97 8.21 2.62 6.94
C TRP A 97 7.65 1.78 5.80
N LEU A 98 8.05 2.02 4.57
CA LEU A 98 7.58 1.25 3.42
C LEU A 98 7.93 -0.23 3.55
N THR A 99 9.13 -0.52 4.05
CA THR A 99 9.58 -1.90 4.31
C THR A 99 8.76 -2.55 5.42
N PHE A 100 8.62 -1.88 6.57
CA PHE A 100 7.82 -2.37 7.69
C PHE A 100 6.37 -2.67 7.27
N ILE A 101 5.72 -1.72 6.58
CA ILE A 101 4.35 -1.92 6.10
C ILE A 101 4.29 -3.13 5.17
N GLY A 102 5.24 -3.26 4.25
CA GLY A 102 5.28 -4.35 3.27
C GLY A 102 5.48 -5.72 3.90
N THR A 103 6.43 -5.85 4.83
CA THR A 103 6.84 -7.14 5.38
C THR A 103 6.05 -7.54 6.62
N GLU A 104 5.70 -6.60 7.49
CA GLU A 104 5.07 -6.90 8.77
C GLU A 104 3.54 -6.75 8.73
N ILE A 105 3.01 -5.75 8.01
CA ILE A 105 1.57 -5.52 7.94
C ILE A 105 0.97 -6.19 6.70
N HIS A 106 1.36 -5.78 5.50
CA HIS A 106 0.82 -6.30 4.24
C HIS A 106 0.95 -7.82 4.15
N LYS A 107 2.17 -8.34 4.30
CA LYS A 107 2.40 -9.80 4.29
C LYS A 107 1.79 -10.50 5.50
N GLY A 108 1.63 -9.81 6.63
CA GLY A 108 0.93 -10.32 7.81
C GLY A 108 -0.54 -10.69 7.53
N PHE A 109 -1.21 -9.98 6.61
CA PHE A 109 -2.57 -10.33 6.19
C PHE A 109 -2.66 -11.54 5.25
N SER A 110 -1.58 -11.95 4.60
CA SER A 110 -1.61 -13.01 3.58
C SER A 110 -2.24 -14.33 4.06
N PRO A 111 -1.96 -14.85 5.28
CA PRO A 111 -2.60 -16.04 5.78
C PRO A 111 -4.12 -15.90 5.92
N LEU A 112 -4.62 -14.70 6.21
CA LEU A 112 -6.05 -14.44 6.45
C LEU A 112 -6.87 -14.45 5.14
N PHE A 113 -6.23 -14.21 4.01
CA PHE A 113 -6.86 -14.29 2.68
C PHE A 113 -6.83 -15.70 2.08
N ASN A 114 -6.04 -16.61 2.64
CA ASN A 114 -5.94 -17.96 2.13
C ASN A 114 -7.05 -18.85 2.72
N PRO A 115 -8.03 -19.31 1.92
CA PRO A 115 -9.12 -20.17 2.42
C PRO A 115 -8.63 -21.56 2.91
N ALA A 116 -7.48 -22.02 2.43
CA ALA A 116 -6.89 -23.29 2.84
C ALA A 116 -6.08 -23.20 4.15
N MET A 117 -5.88 -21.98 4.70
CA MET A 117 -5.13 -21.80 5.94
C MET A 117 -5.96 -22.28 7.14
N PRO A 118 -5.42 -23.17 8.02
CA PRO A 118 -6.08 -23.57 9.25
C PRO A 118 -6.41 -22.37 10.15
N GLU A 119 -7.49 -22.45 10.93
CA GLU A 119 -7.95 -21.34 11.76
C GLU A 119 -6.95 -20.99 12.87
N GLU A 120 -6.23 -21.98 13.40
CA GLU A 120 -5.15 -21.75 14.37
C GLU A 120 -4.03 -20.88 13.79
N ALA A 121 -3.66 -21.10 12.53
CA ALA A 121 -2.65 -20.28 11.85
C ALA A 121 -3.17 -18.87 11.56
N LYS A 122 -4.47 -18.73 11.24
CA LYS A 122 -5.11 -17.40 11.10
C LYS A 122 -5.15 -16.66 12.42
N THR A 123 -5.41 -17.35 13.53
CA THR A 123 -5.37 -16.74 14.87
C THR A 123 -3.96 -16.19 15.18
N ILE A 124 -2.93 -16.99 14.96
CA ILE A 124 -1.53 -16.54 15.12
C ILE A 124 -1.24 -15.30 14.25
N ALA A 125 -1.74 -15.28 13.01
CA ALA A 125 -1.56 -14.13 12.12
C ALA A 125 -2.29 -12.88 12.63
N ARG A 126 -3.52 -13.00 13.16
CA ARG A 126 -4.26 -11.89 13.77
C ARG A 126 -3.53 -11.35 15.00
N ASP A 127 -3.04 -12.23 15.88
CA ASP A 127 -2.30 -11.85 17.08
C ASP A 127 -1.01 -11.10 16.72
N LYS A 128 -0.27 -11.60 15.71
CA LYS A 128 0.90 -10.90 15.20
C LYS A 128 0.56 -9.51 14.66
N LEU A 129 -0.50 -9.39 13.84
CA LEU A 129 -0.95 -8.10 13.32
C LEU A 129 -1.37 -7.15 14.44
N THR A 130 -2.10 -7.63 15.44
CA THR A 130 -2.49 -6.85 16.61
C THR A 130 -1.27 -6.30 17.34
N SER A 131 -0.24 -7.12 17.57
CA SER A 131 1.03 -6.67 18.15
C SER A 131 1.71 -5.59 17.31
N ARG A 132 1.70 -5.72 15.98
CA ARG A 132 2.28 -4.72 15.08
C ARG A 132 1.48 -3.41 15.08
N PHE A 133 0.15 -3.49 15.13
CA PHE A 133 -0.71 -2.31 15.23
C PHE A 133 -0.58 -1.62 16.59
N THR A 134 -0.38 -2.36 17.68
CA THR A 134 -0.09 -1.78 18.99
C THR A 134 1.19 -0.92 18.96
N TRP A 135 2.27 -1.46 18.40
CA TRP A 135 3.51 -0.71 18.24
C TRP A 135 3.32 0.51 17.34
N LEU A 136 2.67 0.33 16.20
CA LEU A 136 2.43 1.39 15.22
C LEU A 136 1.56 2.52 15.77
N ASP A 137 0.56 2.21 16.59
CA ASP A 137 -0.29 3.20 17.25
C ASP A 137 0.53 4.07 18.21
N GLY A 138 1.48 3.45 18.94
CA GLY A 138 2.44 4.18 19.78
C GLY A 138 3.36 5.11 18.98
N GLU A 139 3.86 4.64 17.81
CA GLU A 139 4.69 5.46 16.92
C GLU A 139 3.94 6.67 16.33
N LEU A 140 2.63 6.55 16.18
CA LEU A 140 1.76 7.63 15.68
C LEU A 140 1.30 8.60 16.80
N ALA A 141 1.66 8.35 18.06
CA ALA A 141 1.32 9.25 19.16
C ALA A 141 1.86 10.66 18.88
N ASN A 142 0.99 11.66 18.92
CA ASN A 142 1.30 13.06 18.63
C ASN A 142 1.80 13.35 17.21
N LYS A 143 1.52 12.45 16.27
CA LYS A 143 1.81 12.64 14.83
C LYS A 143 0.54 12.49 14.01
N GLN A 144 0.39 13.34 13.00
CA GLN A 144 -0.71 13.20 12.05
C GLN A 144 -0.43 12.12 11.00
N TYR A 145 0.83 11.93 10.64
CA TYR A 145 1.30 11.00 9.62
C TYR A 145 2.58 10.27 10.07
N LEU A 146 2.95 9.20 9.40
CA LEU A 146 4.13 8.38 9.73
C LEU A 146 5.43 9.19 9.78
N MET A 147 5.56 10.18 8.88
CA MET A 147 6.74 11.03 8.79
C MET A 147 6.62 12.34 9.59
N GLY A 148 5.56 12.51 10.42
CA GLY A 148 5.30 13.69 11.22
C GLY A 148 4.03 14.42 10.80
N ASP A 149 4.14 15.70 10.42
CA ASP A 149 2.98 16.55 10.12
C ASP A 149 2.62 16.58 8.63
N GLN A 150 3.39 15.89 7.80
CA GLN A 150 3.19 15.89 6.36
C GLN A 150 2.88 14.49 5.83
N PHE A 151 1.82 14.40 5.01
CA PHE A 151 1.46 13.19 4.28
C PHE A 151 2.60 12.73 3.37
N SER A 152 2.85 11.42 3.35
CA SER A 152 3.80 10.76 2.48
C SER A 152 3.17 9.55 1.79
N VAL A 153 3.86 8.99 0.81
CA VAL A 153 3.41 7.76 0.14
C VAL A 153 3.31 6.56 1.09
N ALA A 154 4.03 6.57 2.22
CA ALA A 154 3.92 5.52 3.24
C ALA A 154 2.54 5.54 3.93
N ASP A 155 1.96 6.72 4.15
CA ASP A 155 0.63 6.87 4.76
C ASP A 155 -0.46 6.30 3.86
N GLY A 156 -0.40 6.59 2.56
CA GLY A 156 -1.30 6.01 1.56
C GLY A 156 -1.19 4.48 1.48
N TYR A 157 0.03 3.94 1.67
CA TYR A 157 0.22 2.49 1.72
C TYR A 157 -0.35 1.88 3.00
N LEU A 158 -0.07 2.48 4.15
CA LEU A 158 -0.63 2.04 5.43
C LEU A 158 -2.16 2.09 5.42
N PHE A 159 -2.75 3.18 4.93
CA PHE A 159 -4.20 3.31 4.74
C PHE A 159 -4.76 2.16 3.91
N THR A 160 -4.14 1.86 2.79
CA THR A 160 -4.57 0.78 1.89
C THR A 160 -4.63 -0.57 2.58
N VAL A 161 -3.55 -0.99 3.25
CA VAL A 161 -3.48 -2.31 3.87
C VAL A 161 -4.32 -2.41 5.13
N THR A 162 -4.53 -1.32 5.87
CA THR A 162 -5.42 -1.31 7.05
C THR A 162 -6.90 -1.45 6.70
N ASN A 163 -7.30 -1.19 5.44
CA ASN A 163 -8.66 -1.48 4.99
C ASN A 163 -9.00 -2.98 4.97
N TRP A 164 -7.98 -3.84 4.98
CA TRP A 164 -8.17 -5.30 5.03
C TRP A 164 -8.49 -5.81 6.44
N ALA A 165 -8.33 -5.00 7.47
CA ALA A 165 -8.55 -5.40 8.85
C ALA A 165 -9.98 -5.90 9.09
N LYS A 166 -10.99 -5.09 8.73
CA LYS A 166 -12.40 -5.44 8.93
C LYS A 166 -12.81 -6.75 8.24
N PRO A 167 -12.56 -6.96 6.93
CA PRO A 167 -12.96 -8.20 6.26
C PRO A 167 -12.18 -9.44 6.71
N THR A 168 -11.04 -9.29 7.39
CA THR A 168 -10.21 -10.40 7.88
C THR A 168 -10.34 -10.64 9.38
N GLY A 169 -11.23 -9.89 10.06
CA GLY A 169 -11.49 -10.04 11.49
C GLY A 169 -10.39 -9.51 12.40
N VAL A 170 -9.57 -8.57 11.90
CA VAL A 170 -8.61 -7.82 12.73
C VAL A 170 -9.31 -6.57 13.26
N ASP A 171 -9.40 -6.43 14.58
CA ASP A 171 -10.02 -5.26 15.19
C ASP A 171 -9.00 -4.12 15.34
N LEU A 172 -9.34 -2.95 14.80
CA LEU A 172 -8.55 -1.73 14.92
C LEU A 172 -9.19 -0.68 15.84
N ALA A 173 -10.32 -0.97 16.50
CA ALA A 173 -11.05 0.03 17.28
C ALA A 173 -10.24 0.57 18.48
N GLY A 174 -9.35 -0.24 19.06
CA GLY A 174 -8.50 0.14 20.18
C GLY A 174 -7.30 1.04 19.83
N PHE A 175 -7.03 1.30 18.53
CA PHE A 175 -5.84 2.03 18.08
C PHE A 175 -6.21 3.47 17.66
N ALA A 176 -6.32 4.37 18.66
CA ALA A 176 -6.83 5.72 18.46
C ALA A 176 -5.97 6.58 17.53
N ASN A 177 -4.64 6.51 17.68
CA ASN A 177 -3.71 7.28 16.84
C ASN A 177 -3.72 6.78 15.38
N LEU A 178 -3.79 5.48 15.18
CA LEU A 178 -3.94 4.87 13.87
C LEU A 178 -5.25 5.31 13.19
N GLN A 179 -6.35 5.43 13.95
CA GLN A 179 -7.64 5.89 13.42
C GLN A 179 -7.59 7.35 12.96
N ILE A 180 -6.88 8.24 13.68
CA ILE A 180 -6.67 9.65 13.29
C ILE A 180 -5.92 9.70 11.96
N GLY A 181 -4.79 8.99 11.82
CA GLY A 181 -4.04 8.92 10.57
C GLY A 181 -4.86 8.38 9.39
N ARG A 182 -5.68 7.35 9.63
CA ARG A 182 -6.59 6.81 8.62
C ARG A 182 -7.67 7.79 8.18
N ALA A 183 -8.25 8.57 9.12
CA ALA A 183 -9.24 9.59 8.80
C ALA A 183 -8.62 10.67 7.89
N SER A 184 -7.43 11.17 8.25
CA SER A 184 -6.70 12.15 7.45
C SER A 184 -6.36 11.65 6.04
N CYS A 185 -6.03 10.36 5.89
CA CYS A 185 -5.83 9.76 4.56
C CYS A 185 -7.14 9.61 3.79
N ARG A 186 -8.26 9.28 4.46
CA ARG A 186 -9.56 9.07 3.82
C ARG A 186 -10.13 10.33 3.20
N GLU A 187 -9.85 11.50 3.76
CA GLU A 187 -10.28 12.79 3.22
C GLU A 187 -9.57 13.16 1.91
N ARG A 188 -8.48 12.45 1.56
CA ARG A 188 -7.68 12.67 0.35
C ARG A 188 -8.01 11.72 -0.81
N VAL A 189 -8.86 10.70 -0.59
CA VAL A 189 -9.13 9.61 -1.57
C VAL A 189 -10.52 9.77 -2.25
#